data_4ca8849fb4990364db02732158ae7424
#
_entry.id   4ca8849fb4990364db02732158ae7424
#
_cell.length_a   1.000
_cell.length_b   1.000
_cell.length_c   1.000
_cell.angle_alpha   90.00
_cell.angle_beta   90.00
_cell.angle_gamma   90.00
#
_symmetry.space_group_name_H-M   'P 1'
#
loop_
_entity.id
_entity.type
_entity.pdbx_description
1 polymer ?
#
loop_
_entity_poly.entity_id
_entity_poly.type
_entity_poly.pdbx_seq_one_letter_code
_entity_poly.pdbx_strand_id
1 'polypeptide(L)'
;MNQAAKPPVQHGYNASQTIESFDSELWDAMRLETQRQEEHIELIASENYASPRVLEAQGSVLTNKYAEGYPGKRYYGGCEFVDRAEVLAIERAKALFGADYANVQPHSGSSANIAVYHALLEPGDTVLGMSLADGGHLTHGATVNFSGKIYNAVQYGIDDQ
;
A
#
# COMPACT_ATOMS: atom_id res chain seq x y z
N MET A 1 8.37 -25.61 38.07
CA MET A 1 9.26 -26.12 37.00
C MET A 1 9.45 -24.97 36.01
N ASN A 2 10.62 -24.34 36.00
CA ASN A 2 10.95 -23.21 35.16
C ASN A 2 11.26 -23.74 33.76
N GLN A 3 10.38 -23.62 32.81
CA GLN A 3 10.71 -23.87 31.40
C GLN A 3 11.66 -22.75 30.95
N ALA A 4 12.92 -23.08 30.77
CA ALA A 4 13.87 -22.19 30.13
C ALA A 4 13.34 -21.83 28.75
N ALA A 5 13.25 -20.53 28.47
CA ALA A 5 12.84 -20.03 27.16
C ALA A 5 13.76 -20.64 26.09
N LYS A 6 13.19 -21.27 25.07
CA LYS A 6 13.94 -21.72 23.90
C LYS A 6 14.71 -20.56 23.31
N PRO A 7 16.01 -20.73 23.00
CA PRO A 7 16.74 -19.68 22.33
C PRO A 7 16.06 -19.33 20.97
N PRO A 8 16.11 -18.08 20.53
CA PRO A 8 15.53 -17.69 19.25
C PRO A 8 16.19 -18.51 18.14
N VAL A 9 15.37 -19.06 17.26
CA VAL A 9 15.82 -19.78 16.08
C VAL A 9 16.53 -18.76 15.17
N GLN A 10 17.83 -18.89 15.00
CA GLN A 10 18.59 -18.10 14.03
C GLN A 10 18.29 -18.67 12.62
N HIS A 11 17.41 -18.03 11.90
CA HIS A 11 17.12 -18.35 10.49
C HIS A 11 18.22 -17.81 9.58
N GLY A 12 19.46 -18.19 9.72
CA GLY A 12 20.52 -17.80 8.79
C GLY A 12 20.76 -16.30 8.59
N TYR A 13 19.89 -15.45 9.15
CA TYR A 13 20.04 -14.01 9.18
C TYR A 13 20.78 -13.62 10.44
N ASN A 14 21.89 -12.95 10.28
CA ASN A 14 22.54 -12.32 11.41
C ASN A 14 21.69 -11.10 11.82
N ALA A 15 20.93 -11.23 12.89
CA ALA A 15 20.05 -10.16 13.39
C ALA A 15 20.81 -8.88 13.80
N SER A 16 22.13 -8.93 13.90
CA SER A 16 22.99 -7.78 14.15
C SER A 16 23.44 -7.06 12.88
N GLN A 17 23.18 -7.61 11.71
CA GLN A 17 23.46 -6.91 10.44
C GLN A 17 22.40 -5.84 10.22
N THR A 18 22.84 -4.59 10.25
CA THR A 18 22.03 -3.44 9.85
C THR A 18 22.40 -3.02 8.43
N ILE A 19 21.54 -2.25 7.76
CA ILE A 19 21.87 -1.65 6.46
C ILE A 19 23.15 -0.81 6.59
N GLU A 20 23.28 -0.03 7.66
CA GLU A 20 24.47 0.80 7.95
C GLU A 20 25.77 0.00 7.93
N SER A 21 25.77 -1.21 8.51
CA SER A 21 26.98 -2.05 8.57
C SER A 21 27.25 -2.86 7.32
N PHE A 22 26.22 -3.09 6.49
CA PHE A 22 26.30 -3.97 5.33
C PHE A 22 26.37 -3.22 3.99
N ASP A 23 25.62 -2.11 3.86
CA ASP A 23 25.50 -1.33 2.63
C ASP A 23 25.49 0.17 3.00
N SER A 24 26.69 0.73 3.14
CA SER A 24 26.87 2.12 3.56
C SER A 24 26.35 3.13 2.53
N GLU A 25 26.35 2.79 1.24
CA GLU A 25 25.84 3.68 0.18
C GLU A 25 24.32 3.82 0.29
N LEU A 26 23.62 2.70 0.48
CA LEU A 26 22.17 2.71 0.71
C LEU A 26 21.82 3.39 2.03
N TRP A 27 22.58 3.12 3.09
CA TRP A 27 22.39 3.77 4.38
C TRP A 27 22.52 5.29 4.30
N ASP A 28 23.54 5.80 3.62
CA ASP A 28 23.72 7.23 3.41
C ASP A 28 22.55 7.84 2.63
N ALA A 29 22.06 7.19 1.60
CA ALA A 29 20.88 7.66 0.87
C ALA A 29 19.63 7.75 1.77
N MET A 30 19.37 6.72 2.60
CA MET A 30 18.25 6.70 3.55
C MET A 30 18.39 7.82 4.60
N ARG A 31 19.58 8.02 5.15
CA ARG A 31 19.86 9.06 6.13
C ARG A 31 19.66 10.46 5.54
N LEU A 32 20.16 10.70 4.32
CA LEU A 32 20.01 11.98 3.63
C LEU A 32 18.53 12.25 3.29
N GLU A 33 17.78 11.24 2.91
CA GLU A 33 16.34 11.40 2.68
C GLU A 33 15.57 11.70 3.97
N THR A 34 15.92 11.07 5.09
CA THR A 34 15.36 11.40 6.40
C THR A 34 15.63 12.87 6.74
N GLN A 35 16.86 13.32 6.55
CA GLN A 35 17.23 14.72 6.79
C GLN A 35 16.46 15.67 5.86
N ARG A 36 16.31 15.33 4.58
CA ARG A 36 15.55 16.12 3.63
C ARG A 36 14.10 16.29 4.10
N GLN A 37 13.45 15.20 4.54
CA GLN A 37 12.06 15.24 5.01
C GLN A 37 11.90 16.10 6.27
N GLU A 38 12.88 16.15 7.15
CA GLU A 38 12.84 16.99 8.35
C GLU A 38 13.12 18.47 8.07
N GLU A 39 14.01 18.78 7.13
CA GLU A 39 14.48 20.14 6.87
C GLU A 39 13.72 20.88 5.79
N HIS A 40 12.94 20.20 4.95
CA HIS A 40 12.24 20.79 3.82
C HIS A 40 10.72 20.76 4.03
N ILE A 41 10.06 21.81 3.57
CA ILE A 41 8.60 21.88 3.52
C ILE A 41 8.13 21.08 2.30
N GLU A 42 7.29 20.09 2.53
CA GLU A 42 6.66 19.32 1.46
C GLU A 42 5.45 20.08 0.92
N LEU A 43 5.47 20.37 -0.39
CA LEU A 43 4.40 21.09 -1.08
C LEU A 43 3.63 20.19 -2.08
N ILE A 44 3.97 18.92 -2.18
CA ILE A 44 3.25 17.95 -3.01
C ILE A 44 2.04 17.47 -2.21
N ALA A 45 0.86 17.93 -2.57
CA ALA A 45 -0.39 17.68 -1.81
C ALA A 45 -0.76 16.20 -1.66
N SER A 46 -0.25 15.32 -2.53
CA SER A 46 -0.48 13.88 -2.49
C SER A 46 0.50 13.11 -1.62
N GLU A 47 1.55 13.73 -1.10
CA GLU A 47 2.48 13.09 -0.19
C GLU A 47 1.94 13.09 1.24
N ASN A 48 2.16 11.97 1.94
CA ASN A 48 1.81 11.77 3.33
C ASN A 48 2.90 10.96 4.03
N TYR A 49 3.59 11.59 4.98
CA TYR A 49 4.66 10.92 5.71
C TYR A 49 4.11 9.82 6.62
N ALA A 50 4.57 8.60 6.38
CA ALA A 50 4.20 7.46 7.19
C ALA A 50 4.75 7.59 8.62
N SER A 51 3.94 7.26 9.62
CA SER A 51 4.40 7.23 10.99
C SER A 51 5.45 6.11 11.20
N PRO A 52 6.36 6.25 12.19
CA PRO A 52 7.33 5.18 12.49
C PRO A 52 6.69 3.81 12.71
N ARG A 53 5.49 3.76 13.29
CA ARG A 53 4.74 2.50 13.49
C ARG A 53 4.30 1.84 12.18
N VAL A 54 3.95 2.64 11.18
CA VAL A 54 3.62 2.12 9.84
C VAL A 54 4.88 1.57 9.18
N LEU A 55 6.01 2.28 9.26
CA LEU A 55 7.29 1.82 8.72
C LEU A 55 7.75 0.53 9.41
N GLU A 56 7.62 0.42 10.73
CA GLU A 56 7.94 -0.79 11.49
C GLU A 56 7.07 -1.98 11.05
N ALA A 57 5.77 -1.78 10.89
CA ALA A 57 4.87 -2.84 10.45
C ALA A 57 5.19 -3.29 9.01
N GLN A 58 5.46 -2.35 8.11
CA GLN A 58 5.80 -2.61 6.71
C GLN A 58 7.13 -3.35 6.56
N GLY A 59 8.14 -3.02 7.36
CA GLY A 59 9.45 -3.65 7.40
C GLY A 59 9.53 -4.91 8.27
N SER A 60 8.41 -5.41 8.77
CA SER A 60 8.39 -6.57 9.67
C SER A 60 8.49 -7.91 8.93
N VAL A 61 8.63 -8.98 9.70
CA VAL A 61 8.68 -10.36 9.18
C VAL A 61 7.39 -10.81 8.47
N LEU A 62 6.30 -10.06 8.58
CA LEU A 62 5.08 -10.30 7.79
C LEU A 62 5.37 -10.26 6.28
N THR A 63 6.35 -9.48 5.85
CA THR A 63 6.85 -9.40 4.47
C THR A 63 7.30 -10.76 3.92
N ASN A 64 7.78 -11.67 4.76
CA ASN A 64 8.29 -12.98 4.35
C ASN A 64 7.18 -13.99 4.04
N LYS A 65 5.92 -13.70 4.42
CA LYS A 65 4.84 -14.68 4.29
C LYS A 65 4.10 -14.55 2.97
N TYR A 66 4.18 -15.58 2.16
CA TYR A 66 3.34 -15.73 0.98
C TYR A 66 1.91 -16.11 1.42
N ALA A 67 0.95 -15.22 1.21
CA ALA A 67 -0.41 -15.30 1.77
C ALA A 67 -1.49 -15.12 0.69
N GLU A 68 -1.36 -15.81 -0.43
CA GLU A 68 -2.35 -15.79 -1.51
C GLU A 68 -3.72 -16.26 -1.02
N GLY A 69 -4.78 -15.59 -1.44
CA GLY A 69 -6.15 -15.80 -0.97
C GLY A 69 -6.56 -14.77 0.08
N TYR A 70 -7.53 -15.13 0.91
CA TYR A 70 -8.10 -14.25 1.94
C TYR A 70 -8.01 -14.89 3.32
N PRO A 71 -8.16 -14.14 4.42
CA PRO A 71 -8.17 -14.68 5.77
C PRO A 71 -9.12 -15.87 5.90
N GLY A 72 -8.62 -16.97 6.44
CA GLY A 72 -9.35 -18.23 6.56
C GLY A 72 -9.58 -19.01 5.26
N LYS A 73 -9.16 -18.48 4.10
CA LYS A 73 -9.26 -19.08 2.78
C LYS A 73 -7.98 -18.91 1.98
N ARG A 74 -6.85 -19.35 2.56
CA ARG A 74 -5.53 -19.26 1.93
C ARG A 74 -5.20 -20.50 1.12
N TYR A 75 -4.41 -20.31 0.09
CA TYR A 75 -3.90 -21.43 -0.72
C TYR A 75 -2.74 -22.17 -0.01
N TYR A 76 -2.06 -21.53 0.94
CA TYR A 76 -0.89 -22.05 1.64
C TYR A 76 -1.07 -22.02 3.16
N GLY A 77 -0.40 -22.94 3.86
CA GLY A 77 -0.39 -22.99 5.31
C GLY A 77 0.47 -21.91 5.98
N GLY A 78 0.37 -21.80 7.30
CA GLY A 78 1.18 -20.88 8.11
C GLY A 78 0.71 -19.42 8.05
N CYS A 79 -0.56 -19.19 7.74
CA CYS A 79 -1.12 -17.84 7.57
C CYS A 79 -1.87 -17.31 8.80
N GLU A 80 -1.90 -18.06 9.90
CA GLU A 80 -2.67 -17.74 11.11
C GLU A 80 -2.36 -16.37 11.71
N PHE A 81 -1.15 -15.87 11.56
CA PHE A 81 -0.75 -14.56 12.10
C PHE A 81 -0.91 -13.43 11.09
N VAL A 82 -0.62 -13.66 9.81
CA VAL A 82 -0.89 -12.68 8.77
C VAL A 82 -2.39 -12.49 8.58
N ASP A 83 -3.19 -13.52 8.77
CA ASP A 83 -4.66 -13.42 8.79
C ASP A 83 -5.15 -12.45 9.87
N ARG A 84 -4.56 -12.51 11.08
CA ARG A 84 -4.90 -11.56 12.14
C ARG A 84 -4.59 -10.12 11.74
N ALA A 85 -3.44 -9.89 11.11
CA ALA A 85 -3.08 -8.54 10.64
C ALA A 85 -4.05 -8.03 9.57
N GLU A 86 -4.40 -8.86 8.61
CA GLU A 86 -5.34 -8.50 7.55
C GLU A 86 -6.77 -8.28 8.07
N VAL A 87 -7.26 -9.15 8.95
CA VAL A 87 -8.58 -8.98 9.61
C VAL A 87 -8.63 -7.69 10.42
N LEU A 88 -7.58 -7.38 11.19
CA LEU A 88 -7.51 -6.12 11.92
C LEU A 88 -7.56 -4.91 10.98
N ALA A 89 -6.87 -4.95 9.84
CA ALA A 89 -6.91 -3.88 8.85
C ALA A 89 -8.31 -3.73 8.25
N ILE A 90 -8.97 -4.84 7.88
CA ILE A 90 -10.35 -4.85 7.36
C ILE A 90 -11.32 -4.22 8.37
N GLU A 91 -11.32 -4.69 9.61
CA GLU A 91 -12.27 -4.20 10.62
C GLU A 91 -12.03 -2.72 10.97
N ARG A 92 -10.77 -2.28 11.02
CA ARG A 92 -10.44 -0.88 11.26
C ARG A 92 -10.81 0.02 10.08
N ALA A 93 -10.62 -0.44 8.84
CA ALA A 93 -11.07 0.29 7.65
C ALA A 93 -12.60 0.41 7.63
N LYS A 94 -13.32 -0.66 7.92
CA LYS A 94 -14.80 -0.64 8.03
C LYS A 94 -15.26 0.37 9.10
N ALA A 95 -14.64 0.33 10.27
CA ALA A 95 -15.00 1.24 11.35
C ALA A 95 -14.68 2.71 11.01
N LEU A 96 -13.54 2.97 10.37
CA LEU A 96 -13.11 4.31 9.99
C LEU A 96 -14.02 4.97 8.95
N PHE A 97 -14.45 4.20 7.96
CA PHE A 97 -15.25 4.70 6.84
C PHE A 97 -16.76 4.43 6.99
N GLY A 98 -17.21 3.77 8.06
CA GLY A 98 -18.59 3.36 8.22
C GLY A 98 -19.06 2.40 7.14
N ALA A 99 -18.15 1.56 6.61
CA ALA A 99 -18.41 0.67 5.50
C ALA A 99 -18.79 -0.75 5.97
N ASP A 100 -19.69 -1.41 5.24
CA ASP A 100 -20.04 -2.80 5.50
C ASP A 100 -18.94 -3.78 5.09
N TYR A 101 -18.17 -3.42 4.05
CA TYR A 101 -17.11 -4.23 3.46
C TYR A 101 -15.84 -3.42 3.24
N ALA A 102 -14.69 -4.07 3.35
CA ALA A 102 -13.40 -3.49 2.99
C ALA A 102 -12.47 -4.57 2.43
N ASN A 103 -11.73 -4.22 1.39
CA ASN A 103 -10.62 -5.01 0.88
C ASN A 103 -9.34 -4.20 1.06
N VAL A 104 -8.39 -4.73 1.82
CA VAL A 104 -7.14 -4.06 2.18
C VAL A 104 -5.92 -4.63 1.44
N GLN A 105 -6.13 -5.49 0.46
CA GLN A 105 -5.03 -6.12 -0.30
C GLN A 105 -4.41 -5.26 -1.40
N PRO A 106 -5.09 -4.26 -2.01
CA PRO A 106 -4.44 -3.42 -3.00
C PRO A 106 -3.18 -2.75 -2.44
N HIS A 107 -2.09 -2.83 -3.19
CA HIS A 107 -0.82 -2.23 -2.77
C HIS A 107 -0.75 -0.70 -3.02
N SER A 108 -1.69 -0.15 -3.77
CA SER A 108 -1.75 1.28 -4.11
C SER A 108 -3.17 1.70 -4.50
N GLY A 109 -3.44 3.01 -4.50
CA GLY A 109 -4.70 3.56 -5.02
C GLY A 109 -4.96 3.18 -6.48
N SER A 110 -3.92 3.12 -7.31
CA SER A 110 -4.06 2.69 -8.71
C SER A 110 -4.52 1.24 -8.82
N SER A 111 -3.97 0.33 -8.03
CA SER A 111 -4.40 -1.08 -8.04
C SER A 111 -5.81 -1.25 -7.47
N ALA A 112 -6.19 -0.45 -6.47
CA ALA A 112 -7.57 -0.42 -5.98
C ALA A 112 -8.55 0.04 -7.06
N ASN A 113 -8.23 1.12 -7.77
CA ASN A 113 -9.06 1.60 -8.87
C ASN A 113 -9.16 0.59 -10.02
N ILE A 114 -8.04 -0.06 -10.41
CA ILE A 114 -8.07 -1.14 -11.41
C ILE A 114 -9.04 -2.24 -10.98
N ALA A 115 -9.01 -2.67 -9.74
CA ALA A 115 -9.90 -3.71 -9.24
C ALA A 115 -11.38 -3.29 -9.34
N VAL A 116 -11.70 -2.03 -9.03
CA VAL A 116 -13.06 -1.49 -9.17
C VAL A 116 -13.49 -1.47 -10.62
N TYR A 117 -12.66 -0.96 -11.53
CA TYR A 117 -12.96 -0.94 -12.96
C TYR A 117 -13.23 -2.35 -13.49
N HIS A 118 -12.34 -3.31 -13.20
CA HIS A 118 -12.53 -4.69 -13.65
C HIS A 118 -13.74 -5.40 -13.05
N ALA A 119 -14.20 -4.98 -11.87
CA ALA A 119 -15.37 -5.55 -11.24
C ALA A 119 -16.69 -5.02 -11.84
N LEU A 120 -16.70 -3.81 -12.38
CA LEU A 120 -17.91 -3.09 -12.74
C LEU A 120 -18.06 -2.81 -14.24
N LEU A 121 -16.97 -2.86 -15.01
CA LEU A 121 -16.93 -2.38 -16.39
C LEU A 121 -16.31 -3.40 -17.35
N GLU A 122 -16.77 -3.34 -18.59
CA GLU A 122 -16.14 -4.02 -19.72
C GLU A 122 -15.25 -3.02 -20.52
N PRO A 123 -14.21 -3.49 -21.24
CA PRO A 123 -13.44 -2.65 -22.12
C PRO A 123 -14.30 -1.85 -23.10
N GLY A 124 -14.12 -0.54 -23.16
CA GLY A 124 -14.90 0.38 -24.00
C GLY A 124 -16.09 1.03 -23.30
N ASP A 125 -16.43 0.61 -22.09
CA ASP A 125 -17.46 1.29 -21.30
C ASP A 125 -17.08 2.74 -21.00
N THR A 126 -18.08 3.61 -20.81
CA THR A 126 -17.86 5.02 -20.57
C THR A 126 -17.62 5.31 -19.10
N VAL A 127 -16.53 6.01 -18.81
CA VAL A 127 -16.15 6.48 -17.47
C VAL A 127 -16.12 8.02 -17.49
N LEU A 128 -16.83 8.63 -16.55
CA LEU A 128 -16.78 10.07 -16.31
C LEU A 128 -15.82 10.37 -15.16
N GLY A 129 -14.77 11.16 -15.42
CA GLY A 129 -13.77 11.54 -14.43
C GLY A 129 -13.35 12.99 -14.54
N MET A 130 -12.82 13.55 -13.43
CA MET A 130 -12.24 14.87 -13.44
C MET A 130 -10.93 14.87 -14.24
N SER A 131 -10.72 15.91 -15.04
CA SER A 131 -9.51 16.12 -15.82
C SER A 131 -8.27 16.22 -14.89
N LEU A 132 -7.14 15.71 -15.36
CA LEU A 132 -5.89 15.77 -14.60
C LEU A 132 -5.44 17.20 -14.33
N ALA A 133 -5.66 18.11 -15.29
CA ALA A 133 -5.32 19.52 -15.18
C ALA A 133 -6.13 20.24 -14.09
N ASP A 134 -7.31 19.75 -13.79
CA ASP A 134 -8.25 20.32 -12.83
C ASP A 134 -8.23 19.61 -11.46
N GLY A 135 -7.26 18.72 -11.23
CA GLY A 135 -7.09 18.01 -9.96
C GLY A 135 -7.54 16.55 -9.98
N GLY A 136 -7.92 16.00 -11.14
CA GLY A 136 -8.25 14.59 -11.30
C GLY A 136 -7.01 13.70 -11.12
N HIS A 137 -7.22 12.44 -10.75
CA HIS A 137 -6.17 11.45 -10.68
C HIS A 137 -5.90 10.82 -12.06
N LEU A 138 -4.69 10.30 -12.27
CA LEU A 138 -4.33 9.57 -13.50
C LEU A 138 -5.32 8.45 -13.84
N THR A 139 -5.81 7.73 -12.82
CA THR A 139 -6.78 6.63 -12.99
C THR A 139 -8.22 7.09 -13.25
N HIS A 140 -8.46 8.39 -13.38
CA HIS A 140 -9.79 8.94 -13.72
C HIS A 140 -9.96 9.17 -15.23
N GLY A 141 -9.29 8.40 -16.07
CA GLY A 141 -9.43 8.45 -17.51
C GLY A 141 -8.34 9.24 -18.25
N ALA A 142 -7.21 9.54 -17.60
CA ALA A 142 -6.08 10.16 -18.30
C ALA A 142 -5.59 9.28 -19.45
N THR A 143 -5.35 9.87 -20.62
CA THR A 143 -5.02 9.14 -21.86
C THR A 143 -3.75 8.30 -21.78
N VAL A 144 -2.83 8.66 -20.88
CA VAL A 144 -1.59 7.90 -20.65
C VAL A 144 -1.77 6.72 -19.70
N ASN A 145 -2.88 6.68 -18.97
CA ASN A 145 -3.20 5.67 -17.97
C ASN A 145 -4.05 4.54 -18.56
N PHE A 146 -4.11 3.38 -17.87
CA PHE A 146 -4.96 2.25 -18.26
C PHE A 146 -6.42 2.67 -18.45
N SER A 147 -6.93 3.54 -17.57
CA SER A 147 -8.32 3.99 -17.58
C SER A 147 -8.70 4.75 -18.85
N GLY A 148 -7.79 5.57 -19.39
CA GLY A 148 -8.00 6.27 -20.66
C GLY A 148 -7.66 5.45 -21.90
N LYS A 149 -6.99 4.28 -21.73
CA LYS A 149 -6.62 3.41 -22.86
C LYS A 149 -7.62 2.27 -23.09
N ILE A 150 -8.24 1.78 -22.01
CA ILE A 150 -9.15 0.63 -22.06
C ILE A 150 -10.60 1.08 -22.15
N TYR A 151 -10.95 2.17 -21.49
CA TYR A 151 -12.30 2.68 -21.38
C TYR A 151 -12.51 3.96 -22.20
N ASN A 152 -13.76 4.25 -22.53
CA ASN A 152 -14.14 5.52 -23.17
C ASN A 152 -14.22 6.63 -22.11
N ALA A 153 -13.09 7.28 -21.84
CA ALA A 153 -12.99 8.28 -20.80
C ALA A 153 -13.55 9.64 -21.26
N VAL A 154 -14.57 10.10 -20.59
CA VAL A 154 -15.12 11.46 -20.70
C VAL A 154 -14.64 12.26 -19.49
N GLN A 155 -14.01 13.39 -19.73
CA GLN A 155 -13.46 14.21 -18.65
C GLN A 155 -14.27 15.50 -18.46
N TYR A 156 -14.48 15.89 -17.21
CA TYR A 156 -14.99 17.20 -16.84
C TYR A 156 -13.91 18.04 -16.16
N GLY A 157 -14.01 19.33 -16.28
CA GLY A 157 -13.12 20.30 -15.63
C GLY A 157 -13.87 21.18 -14.63
N ILE A 158 -13.16 22.17 -14.09
CA ILE A 158 -13.76 23.26 -13.30
C ILE A 158 -14.09 24.42 -14.22
N ASP A 159 -15.17 25.12 -13.89
CA ASP A 159 -15.62 26.30 -14.60
C ASP A 159 -14.81 27.53 -14.15
N ASP A 160 -14.60 28.51 -15.04
CA ASP A 160 -13.87 29.75 -14.77
C ASP A 160 -14.67 30.77 -13.92
N GLN A 161 -15.74 30.36 -13.24
CA GLN A 161 -16.60 31.22 -12.42
C GLN A 161 -16.17 31.30 -10.96
#